data_1c0b194c3b7d16270e1fe63735e734c4
#
_entry.id   1c0b194c3b7d16270e1fe63735e734c4
#
_cell.length_a   1.000
_cell.length_b   1.000
_cell.length_c   1.000
_cell.angle_alpha   90.00
_cell.angle_beta   90.00
_cell.angle_gamma   90.00
#
_symmetry.space_group_name_H-M   'P 1'
#
loop_
_entity.id
_entity.type
_entity.pdbx_description
1 polymer ?
#
loop_
_entity_poly.entity_id
_entity_poly.type
_entity_poly.pdbx_seq_one_letter_code
_entity_poly.pdbx_strand_id
1 'polypeptide(L)'
;MAAMMTNEQKQQVWQAYRDRRPTRVPVMYGVNPRVVLLDPKWNTRGITFQEYATDASATVEVQLLFMRYQHEFLHQYCDHPVGLPRQWSFYVDNQNTYDSQYFGAVPAFRDGQVADVAPPLAGPAKRRIFEIDIDR
;
A
#
# COMPACT_ATOMS: atom_id res chain seq x y z
N MET A 1 20.06 23.18 -6.80
CA MET A 1 18.99 22.17 -6.78
C MET A 1 18.43 22.04 -8.20
N ALA A 2 18.31 20.84 -8.73
CA ALA A 2 17.64 20.65 -10.03
C ALA A 2 16.17 21.08 -9.89
N ALA A 3 15.64 21.76 -10.91
CA ALA A 3 14.25 22.16 -10.92
C ALA A 3 13.36 20.90 -10.93
N MET A 4 12.31 20.90 -10.13
CA MET A 4 11.36 19.80 -10.03
C MET A 4 10.59 19.66 -11.34
N MET A 5 10.48 18.44 -11.87
CA MET A 5 9.77 18.18 -13.12
C MET A 5 8.26 18.35 -12.96
N THR A 6 7.63 19.00 -13.94
CA THR A 6 6.17 19.09 -14.03
C THR A 6 5.57 17.74 -14.44
N ASN A 7 4.26 17.55 -14.26
CA ASN A 7 3.55 16.35 -14.72
C ASN A 7 3.67 16.15 -16.23
N GLU A 8 3.63 17.23 -17.01
CA GLU A 8 3.81 17.19 -18.46
C GLU A 8 5.19 16.65 -18.84
N GLN A 9 6.24 17.15 -18.15
CA GLN A 9 7.59 16.65 -18.39
C GLN A 9 7.73 15.16 -18.01
N LYS A 10 7.11 14.73 -16.90
CA LYS A 10 7.08 13.31 -16.52
C LYS A 10 6.33 12.46 -17.55
N GLN A 11 5.19 12.94 -18.03
CA GLN A 11 4.45 12.26 -19.10
C GLN A 11 5.26 12.12 -20.39
N GLN A 12 6.04 13.14 -20.75
CA GLN A 12 6.95 13.10 -21.92
C GLN A 12 8.02 12.01 -21.74
N VAL A 13 8.62 11.88 -20.55
CA VAL A 13 9.59 10.81 -20.26
C VAL A 13 8.95 9.44 -20.42
N TRP A 14 7.74 9.24 -19.90
CA TRP A 14 7.00 7.99 -20.03
C TRP A 14 6.60 7.72 -21.50
N GLN A 15 6.20 8.75 -22.24
CA GLN A 15 5.85 8.59 -23.65
C GLN A 15 7.07 8.17 -24.48
N ALA A 16 8.21 8.85 -24.32
CA ALA A 16 9.44 8.49 -25.00
C ALA A 16 9.90 7.05 -24.69
N TYR A 17 9.70 6.60 -23.44
CA TYR A 17 9.99 5.22 -23.05
C TYR A 17 9.07 4.21 -23.75
N ARG A 18 7.76 4.47 -23.81
CA ARG A 18 6.79 3.64 -24.54
C ARG A 18 7.07 3.59 -26.03
N ASP A 19 7.49 4.70 -26.62
CA ASP A 19 7.83 4.81 -28.03
C ASP A 19 9.19 4.19 -28.38
N ARG A 20 9.85 3.55 -27.41
CA ARG A 20 11.18 2.93 -27.54
C ARG A 20 12.27 3.92 -27.98
N ARG A 21 12.13 5.18 -27.63
CA ARG A 21 13.10 6.27 -27.87
C ARG A 21 13.38 7.03 -26.55
N PRO A 22 13.75 6.32 -25.46
CA PRO A 22 13.88 6.95 -24.16
C PRO A 22 15.04 7.94 -24.15
N THR A 23 14.83 9.12 -23.59
CA THR A 23 15.89 10.07 -23.22
C THR A 23 16.59 9.62 -21.95
N ARG A 24 15.87 8.90 -21.07
CA ARG A 24 16.33 8.19 -19.87
C ARG A 24 15.28 7.17 -19.42
N VAL A 25 15.65 6.28 -18.52
CA VAL A 25 14.72 5.35 -17.90
C VAL A 25 13.83 6.11 -16.91
N PRO A 26 12.49 5.98 -17.00
CA PRO A 26 11.58 6.51 -16.00
C PRO A 26 11.78 5.83 -14.64
N VAL A 27 11.70 6.61 -13.57
CA VAL A 27 11.82 6.11 -12.19
C VAL A 27 10.44 6.06 -11.53
N MET A 28 10.08 4.90 -11.00
CA MET A 28 8.89 4.70 -10.16
C MET A 28 9.29 4.18 -8.78
N TYR A 29 8.60 4.64 -7.74
CA TYR A 29 8.68 4.04 -6.42
C TYR A 29 7.41 3.22 -6.14
N GLY A 30 7.61 1.94 -5.83
CA GLY A 30 6.56 1.04 -5.36
C GLY A 30 6.49 1.10 -3.83
N VAL A 31 5.74 2.04 -3.31
CA VAL A 31 5.45 2.16 -1.86
C VAL A 31 3.95 2.01 -1.63
N ASN A 32 3.56 1.55 -0.46
CA ASN A 32 2.17 1.37 -0.06
C ASN A 32 1.78 2.33 1.07
N PRO A 33 0.48 2.48 1.38
CA PRO A 33 -0.01 3.41 2.41
C PRO A 33 0.60 3.21 3.80
N ARG A 34 1.11 2.01 4.11
CA ARG A 34 1.71 1.73 5.42
C ARG A 34 2.96 2.55 5.72
N VAL A 35 3.61 3.11 4.70
CA VAL A 35 4.77 3.99 4.90
C VAL A 35 4.41 5.23 5.76
N VAL A 36 3.20 5.75 5.62
CA VAL A 36 2.77 6.93 6.39
C VAL A 36 2.44 6.60 7.85
N LEU A 37 2.11 5.34 8.18
CA LEU A 37 1.89 4.91 9.56
C LEU A 37 3.16 4.99 10.41
N LEU A 38 4.32 4.77 9.78
CA LEU A 38 5.62 4.73 10.44
C LEU A 38 6.27 6.11 10.60
N ASP A 39 5.74 7.13 9.93
CA ASP A 39 6.29 8.48 9.99
C ASP A 39 5.36 9.41 10.79
N PRO A 40 5.76 9.84 12.01
CA PRO A 40 4.92 10.69 12.87
C PRO A 40 4.64 12.07 12.26
N LYS A 41 5.41 12.49 11.26
CA LYS A 41 5.15 13.72 10.50
C LYS A 41 3.85 13.62 9.70
N TRP A 42 3.54 12.43 9.18
CA TRP A 42 2.33 12.17 8.42
C TRP A 42 1.23 11.59 9.30
N ASN A 43 1.56 10.61 10.12
CA ASN A 43 0.65 9.98 11.08
C ASN A 43 0.56 10.78 12.39
N THR A 44 0.10 12.01 12.31
CA THR A 44 0.00 12.90 13.49
C THR A 44 -1.01 12.43 14.53
N ARG A 45 -1.98 11.60 14.13
CA ARG A 45 -2.99 11.00 15.00
C ARG A 45 -2.49 9.76 15.72
N GLY A 46 -1.35 9.20 15.30
CA GLY A 46 -0.81 7.97 15.85
C GLY A 46 -1.66 6.72 15.53
N ILE A 47 -2.29 6.70 14.33
CA ILE A 47 -3.05 5.52 13.88
C ILE A 47 -2.13 4.30 13.89
N THR A 48 -2.58 3.26 14.56
CA THR A 48 -1.85 1.99 14.66
C THR A 48 -2.09 1.09 13.44
N PHE A 49 -1.24 0.09 13.24
CA PHE A 49 -1.48 -0.94 12.21
C PHE A 49 -2.77 -1.72 12.45
N GLN A 50 -3.15 -1.90 13.72
CA GLN A 50 -4.40 -2.55 14.08
C GLN A 50 -5.60 -1.70 13.66
N GLU A 51 -5.64 -0.42 14.03
CA GLU A 51 -6.71 0.49 13.63
C GLU A 51 -6.81 0.56 12.10
N TYR A 52 -5.68 0.72 11.40
CA TYR A 52 -5.65 0.73 9.94
C TYR A 52 -6.25 -0.54 9.32
N ALA A 53 -6.08 -1.70 9.94
CA ALA A 53 -6.58 -2.98 9.42
C ALA A 53 -8.03 -3.29 9.85
N THR A 54 -8.54 -2.69 10.92
CA THR A 54 -9.83 -3.08 11.51
C THR A 54 -10.88 -1.97 11.56
N ASP A 55 -10.48 -0.72 11.37
CA ASP A 55 -11.37 0.46 11.35
C ASP A 55 -11.38 1.06 9.94
N ALA A 56 -12.56 1.04 9.30
CA ALA A 56 -12.73 1.58 7.96
C ALA A 56 -12.40 3.09 7.87
N SER A 57 -12.69 3.86 8.91
CA SER A 57 -12.37 5.30 8.95
C SER A 57 -10.86 5.52 8.99
N ALA A 58 -10.14 4.75 9.81
CA ALA A 58 -8.69 4.80 9.87
C ALA A 58 -8.06 4.34 8.55
N THR A 59 -8.61 3.29 7.92
CA THR A 59 -8.17 2.83 6.58
C THR A 59 -8.28 3.94 5.54
N VAL A 60 -9.42 4.62 5.47
CA VAL A 60 -9.63 5.72 4.53
C VAL A 60 -8.68 6.89 4.82
N GLU A 61 -8.56 7.28 6.10
CA GLU A 61 -7.66 8.38 6.51
C GLU A 61 -6.21 8.10 6.11
N VAL A 62 -5.68 6.91 6.38
CA VAL A 62 -4.30 6.55 6.01
C VAL A 62 -4.10 6.56 4.50
N GLN A 63 -5.08 6.11 3.72
CA GLN A 63 -4.97 6.16 2.27
C GLN A 63 -5.02 7.60 1.74
N LEU A 64 -5.80 8.49 2.35
CA LEU A 64 -5.78 9.92 2.03
C LEU A 64 -4.45 10.58 2.41
N LEU A 65 -3.90 10.27 3.58
CA LEU A 65 -2.56 10.71 3.99
C LEU A 65 -1.49 10.24 3.02
N PHE A 66 -1.61 9.00 2.53
CA PHE A 66 -0.68 8.47 1.54
C PHE A 66 -0.78 9.18 0.19
N MET A 67 -1.98 9.51 -0.29
CA MET A 67 -2.16 10.33 -1.49
C MET A 67 -1.52 11.71 -1.33
N ARG A 68 -1.68 12.32 -0.17
CA ARG A 68 -1.02 13.58 0.18
C ARG A 68 0.50 13.42 0.23
N TYR A 69 1.02 12.35 0.85
CA TYR A 69 2.44 12.01 0.87
C TYR A 69 3.01 11.86 -0.54
N GLN A 70 2.31 11.16 -1.43
CA GLN A 70 2.70 11.05 -2.84
C GLN A 70 2.77 12.42 -3.53
N HIS A 71 1.78 13.27 -3.28
CA HIS A 71 1.67 14.58 -3.91
C HIS A 71 2.68 15.60 -3.37
N GLU A 72 2.91 15.64 -2.06
CA GLU A 72 3.75 16.66 -1.42
C GLU A 72 5.22 16.25 -1.32
N PHE A 73 5.50 14.95 -1.27
CA PHE A 73 6.85 14.46 -1.02
C PHE A 73 7.37 13.54 -2.13
N LEU A 74 6.71 12.42 -2.39
CA LEU A 74 7.28 11.36 -3.22
C LEU A 74 7.46 11.76 -4.69
N HIS A 75 6.57 12.61 -5.21
CA HIS A 75 6.60 13.05 -6.61
C HIS A 75 7.91 13.76 -7.00
N GLN A 76 8.64 14.31 -6.02
CA GLN A 76 9.92 14.98 -6.26
C GLN A 76 11.02 14.03 -6.71
N TYR A 77 10.89 12.75 -6.37
CA TYR A 77 11.91 11.72 -6.55
C TYR A 77 11.56 10.68 -7.61
N CYS A 78 10.42 10.81 -8.25
CA CYS A 78 9.96 9.85 -9.25
C CYS A 78 9.29 10.53 -10.45
N ASP A 79 9.14 9.77 -11.52
CA ASP A 79 8.48 10.22 -12.75
C ASP A 79 6.98 9.87 -12.79
N HIS A 80 6.42 9.43 -11.67
CA HIS A 80 4.99 9.20 -11.59
C HIS A 80 4.24 10.54 -11.56
N PRO A 81 3.37 10.84 -12.54
CA PRO A 81 2.52 12.03 -12.49
C PRO A 81 1.58 11.92 -11.29
N VAL A 82 1.45 13.01 -10.53
CA VAL A 82 0.54 13.10 -9.39
C VAL A 82 -0.57 14.11 -9.65
N GLY A 83 -1.73 13.89 -9.04
CA GLY A 83 -2.87 14.79 -9.16
C GLY A 83 -4.08 14.21 -8.43
N LEU A 84 -5.14 14.98 -8.35
CA LEU A 84 -6.40 14.49 -7.81
C LEU A 84 -6.99 13.46 -8.76
N PRO A 85 -7.39 12.29 -8.28
CA PRO A 85 -8.00 11.26 -9.10
C PRO A 85 -9.39 11.74 -9.57
N ARG A 86 -9.81 11.33 -10.76
CA ARG A 86 -11.18 11.56 -11.24
C ARG A 86 -12.20 10.78 -10.43
N GLN A 87 -11.82 9.64 -9.91
CA GLN A 87 -12.61 8.76 -9.06
C GLN A 87 -11.77 8.33 -7.87
N TRP A 88 -12.33 8.45 -6.68
CA TRP A 88 -11.69 8.01 -5.45
C TRP A 88 -11.97 6.52 -5.25
N SER A 89 -10.91 5.76 -5.01
CA SER A 89 -10.98 4.33 -4.70
C SER A 89 -10.19 4.05 -3.44
N PHE A 90 -10.81 3.34 -2.53
CA PHE A 90 -10.19 2.86 -1.29
C PHE A 90 -10.24 1.33 -1.29
N TYR A 91 -9.26 0.72 -0.66
CA TYR A 91 -9.14 -0.74 -0.61
C TYR A 91 -8.80 -1.22 0.79
N VAL A 92 -9.17 -2.45 1.08
CA VAL A 92 -8.78 -3.13 2.31
C VAL A 92 -7.37 -3.72 2.12
N ASP A 93 -6.44 -3.34 3.01
CA ASP A 93 -5.05 -3.78 2.96
C ASP A 93 -4.82 -4.99 3.90
N ASN A 94 -5.17 -6.17 3.46
CA ASN A 94 -4.88 -7.43 4.15
C ASN A 94 -3.89 -8.31 3.37
N GLN A 95 -3.03 -7.68 2.60
CA GLN A 95 -2.11 -8.31 1.64
C GLN A 95 -1.25 -9.43 2.22
N ASN A 96 -0.82 -9.32 3.48
CA ASN A 96 0.06 -10.30 4.11
C ASN A 96 -0.67 -11.36 4.94
N THR A 97 -1.98 -11.24 5.10
CA THR A 97 -2.74 -12.07 6.04
C THR A 97 -3.98 -12.71 5.43
N TYR A 98 -4.37 -12.30 4.23
CA TYR A 98 -5.61 -12.72 3.58
C TYR A 98 -5.73 -14.25 3.46
N ASP A 99 -4.74 -14.90 2.86
CA ASP A 99 -4.77 -16.35 2.65
C ASP A 99 -4.82 -17.10 3.98
N SER A 100 -4.04 -16.65 4.97
CA SER A 100 -4.01 -17.27 6.29
C SER A 100 -5.33 -17.08 7.05
N GLN A 101 -5.96 -15.92 6.94
CA GLN A 101 -7.25 -15.63 7.55
C GLN A 101 -8.36 -16.48 6.93
N TYR A 102 -8.33 -16.74 5.63
CA TYR A 102 -9.25 -17.65 4.96
C TYR A 102 -9.23 -19.06 5.59
N PHE A 103 -8.06 -19.52 6.03
CA PHE A 103 -7.90 -20.78 6.76
C PHE A 103 -8.11 -20.67 8.28
N GLY A 104 -8.64 -19.54 8.75
CA GLY A 104 -8.98 -19.32 10.16
C GLY A 104 -7.85 -18.82 11.04
N ALA A 105 -6.76 -18.26 10.46
CA ALA A 105 -5.74 -17.60 11.25
C ALA A 105 -6.26 -16.29 11.81
N VAL A 106 -5.88 -15.99 13.06
CA VAL A 106 -6.18 -14.71 13.72
C VAL A 106 -4.94 -13.83 13.61
N PRO A 107 -5.04 -12.61 13.02
CA PRO A 107 -3.94 -11.68 12.97
C PRO A 107 -3.54 -11.21 14.38
N ALA A 108 -2.24 -11.19 14.64
CA ALA A 108 -1.65 -10.62 15.86
C ALA A 108 -0.94 -9.31 15.51
N PHE A 109 -1.41 -8.20 16.07
CA PHE A 109 -0.82 -6.88 15.85
C PHE A 109 0.22 -6.56 16.91
N ARG A 110 1.29 -5.91 16.46
CA ARG A 110 2.35 -5.36 17.31
C ARG A 110 2.61 -3.92 16.91
N ASP A 111 3.08 -3.11 17.83
CA ASP A 111 3.39 -1.72 17.55
C ASP A 111 4.46 -1.57 16.45
N GLY A 112 4.18 -0.69 15.49
CA GLY A 112 5.09 -0.36 14.41
C GLY A 112 5.32 -1.47 13.36
N GLN A 113 4.50 -2.53 13.36
CA GLN A 113 4.64 -3.66 12.44
C GLN A 113 3.31 -4.05 11.81
N VAL A 114 3.39 -4.63 10.62
CA VAL A 114 2.24 -5.34 10.03
C VAL A 114 1.87 -6.54 10.88
N ALA A 115 0.61 -6.98 10.80
CA ALA A 115 0.14 -8.14 11.54
C ALA A 115 0.95 -9.40 11.21
N ASP A 116 1.28 -10.15 12.25
CA ASP A 116 1.73 -11.54 12.13
C ASP A 116 0.53 -12.47 12.12
N VAL A 117 0.67 -13.62 11.46
CA VAL A 117 -0.31 -14.71 11.54
C VAL A 117 0.40 -16.02 11.83
N ALA A 118 -0.08 -16.74 12.84
CA ALA A 118 0.35 -18.11 13.07
C ALA A 118 -0.20 -19.01 11.97
N PRO A 119 0.58 -19.98 11.42
CA PRO A 119 0.09 -20.90 10.42
C PRO A 119 -1.08 -21.75 10.97
N PRO A 120 -2.32 -21.59 10.47
CA PRO A 120 -3.50 -22.27 11.03
C PRO A 120 -3.51 -23.76 10.72
N LEU A 121 -2.76 -24.18 9.70
CA LEU A 121 -2.66 -25.55 9.22
C LEU A 121 -1.28 -26.16 9.53
N ALA A 122 -0.64 -25.79 10.64
CA ALA A 122 0.62 -26.38 11.06
C ALA A 122 0.43 -27.78 11.70
N GLY A 123 1.42 -28.66 11.50
CA GLY A 123 1.43 -29.99 12.12
C GLY A 123 0.20 -30.85 11.76
N PRO A 124 -0.47 -31.48 12.73
CA PRO A 124 -1.66 -32.33 12.51
C PRO A 124 -2.85 -31.57 11.89
N ALA A 125 -2.94 -30.26 12.10
CA ALA A 125 -4.01 -29.43 11.56
C ALA A 125 -4.01 -29.34 10.02
N LYS A 126 -2.94 -29.76 9.35
CA LYS A 126 -2.86 -29.84 7.87
C LYS A 126 -4.01 -30.63 7.23
N ARG A 127 -4.55 -31.62 7.93
CA ARG A 127 -5.67 -32.44 7.43
C ARG A 127 -6.95 -31.63 7.26
N ARG A 128 -7.13 -30.55 7.99
CA ARG A 128 -8.29 -29.67 7.92
C ARG A 128 -8.43 -28.95 6.57
N ILE A 129 -7.38 -28.92 5.73
CA ILE A 129 -7.49 -28.36 4.37
C ILE A 129 -8.54 -29.08 3.53
N PHE A 130 -8.77 -30.37 3.76
CA PHE A 130 -9.78 -31.17 3.05
C PHE A 130 -11.20 -30.98 3.61
N GLU A 131 -11.34 -30.28 4.73
CA GLU A 131 -12.62 -29.99 5.40
C GLU A 131 -13.12 -28.59 5.06
N ILE A 132 -12.34 -27.81 4.32
CA ILE A 132 -12.66 -26.42 3.97
C ILE A 132 -13.66 -26.43 2.82
N ASP A 133 -14.80 -25.81 3.05
CA ASP A 133 -15.80 -25.56 2.02
C ASP A 133 -15.32 -24.38 1.15
N ILE A 134 -14.87 -24.72 -0.07
CA ILE A 134 -14.35 -23.75 -1.04
C ILE A 134 -15.48 -22.97 -1.76
N ASP A 135 -16.73 -23.39 -1.61
CA ASP A 135 -17.88 -22.78 -2.26
C ASP A 135 -18.60 -21.73 -1.39
N ARG A 136 -17.98 -21.33 -0.28
CA ARG A 136 -18.47 -20.29 0.62
C ARG A 136 -17.94 -18.91 0.30
#